data_3b5add4ed704c7a2a7f3b44935989528
#
_entry.id   3b5add4ed704c7a2a7f3b44935989528
#
_cell.length_a   1.000
_cell.length_b   1.000
_cell.length_c   1.000
_cell.angle_alpha   90.00
_cell.angle_beta   90.00
_cell.angle_gamma   90.00
#
_symmetry.space_group_name_H-M   'P 1'
#
loop_
_entity.id
_entity.type
_entity.pdbx_description
1 polymer ?
#
loop_
_entity_poly.entity_id
_entity_poly.type
_entity_poly.pdbx_seq_one_letter_code
_entity_poly.pdbx_strand_id
1 'polypeptide(L)'
;MATVTGTLTLSITDLLSDAISFSTQFTHSSTRNSTGLSREQVKSTAKGTASGQVTLYTADDYAAIAYLYVKNTSTTAADKIYIYNDSTTGDPIWMQLAGGDFALVPMHGDKTLKAYAPNGSDPTMEWMVFGTDQ
;
A
#
# COMPACT_ATOMS: atom_id res chain seq x y z
N MET A 1 -2.22 -13.79 19.48
CA MET A 1 -1.89 -14.04 18.05
C MET A 1 -2.96 -13.33 17.22
N ALA A 2 -2.56 -12.41 16.38
CA ALA A 2 -3.47 -11.73 15.48
C ALA A 2 -3.55 -12.50 14.16
N THR A 3 -4.74 -12.63 13.59
CA THR A 3 -4.94 -13.27 12.29
C THR A 3 -5.59 -12.28 11.35
N VAL A 4 -4.97 -12.10 10.20
CA VAL A 4 -5.54 -11.32 9.10
C VAL A 4 -5.98 -12.27 8.01
N THR A 5 -7.24 -12.20 7.65
CA THR A 5 -7.80 -12.96 6.54
C THR A 5 -8.34 -12.00 5.51
N GLY A 6 -7.93 -12.17 4.27
CA GLY A 6 -8.43 -11.39 3.16
C GLY A 6 -8.93 -12.28 2.04
N THR A 7 -9.97 -11.83 1.34
CA THR A 7 -10.51 -12.49 0.15
C THR A 7 -10.46 -11.53 -1.01
N LEU A 8 -9.83 -11.93 -2.10
CA LEU A 8 -9.86 -11.22 -3.37
C LEU A 8 -10.82 -11.97 -4.31
N THR A 9 -11.84 -11.28 -4.77
CA THR A 9 -12.75 -11.78 -5.81
C THR A 9 -12.63 -10.90 -7.04
N LEU A 10 -12.35 -11.50 -8.18
CA LEU A 10 -12.34 -10.83 -9.47
C LEU A 10 -13.41 -11.43 -10.35
N SER A 11 -14.28 -10.57 -10.87
CA SER A 11 -15.30 -10.95 -11.85
C SER A 11 -15.17 -10.03 -13.07
N ILE A 12 -15.00 -10.62 -14.22
CA ILE A 12 -14.84 -9.91 -15.49
C ILE A 12 -15.98 -10.37 -16.40
N THR A 13 -16.80 -9.42 -16.81
CA THR A 13 -17.86 -9.61 -17.79
C THR A 13 -17.54 -8.77 -19.02
N ASP A 14 -17.97 -9.21 -20.19
CA ASP A 14 -17.88 -8.46 -21.45
C ASP A 14 -16.43 -8.18 -21.98
N LEU A 15 -15.40 -8.70 -21.35
CA LEU A 15 -14.05 -8.55 -21.84
C LEU A 15 -13.61 -9.66 -22.80
N LEU A 16 -14.19 -10.85 -22.62
CA LEU A 16 -13.94 -12.06 -23.42
C LEU A 16 -15.27 -12.73 -23.71
N SER A 17 -15.28 -13.68 -24.65
CA SER A 17 -16.46 -14.50 -24.94
C SER A 17 -17.00 -15.26 -23.73
N ASP A 18 -16.13 -15.54 -22.77
CA ASP A 18 -16.48 -16.22 -21.52
C ASP A 18 -16.22 -15.31 -20.32
N ALA A 19 -17.18 -15.26 -19.40
CA ALA A 19 -17.00 -14.54 -18.13
C ALA A 19 -15.94 -15.23 -17.28
N ILE A 20 -14.99 -14.46 -16.77
CA ILE A 20 -13.97 -14.95 -15.85
C ILE A 20 -14.36 -14.53 -14.43
N SER A 21 -14.44 -15.49 -13.54
CA SER A 21 -14.62 -15.24 -12.13
C SER A 21 -13.68 -16.13 -11.32
N PHE A 22 -12.90 -15.54 -10.43
CA PHE A 22 -12.14 -16.29 -9.46
C PHE A 22 -12.16 -15.61 -8.09
N SER A 23 -12.03 -16.41 -7.07
CA SER A 23 -11.88 -15.95 -5.70
C SER A 23 -10.70 -16.65 -5.06
N THR A 24 -9.83 -15.91 -4.42
CA THR A 24 -8.74 -16.47 -3.64
C THR A 24 -8.75 -15.87 -2.24
N GLN A 25 -8.39 -16.68 -1.27
CA GLN A 25 -8.29 -16.27 0.12
C GLN A 25 -6.85 -16.43 0.58
N PHE A 26 -6.38 -15.47 1.36
CA PHE A 26 -5.15 -15.61 2.12
C PHE A 26 -5.45 -15.48 3.61
N THR A 27 -4.68 -16.18 4.41
CA THR A 27 -4.70 -16.06 5.86
C THR A 27 -3.26 -15.90 6.33
N HIS A 28 -3.01 -14.84 7.08
CA HIS A 28 -1.73 -14.61 7.72
C HIS A 28 -1.92 -14.55 9.22
N SER A 29 -1.23 -15.42 9.93
CA SER A 29 -1.17 -15.41 11.39
C SER A 29 0.16 -14.85 11.83
N SER A 30 0.12 -13.76 12.56
CA SER A 30 1.31 -13.11 13.10
C SER A 30 1.30 -13.17 14.61
N THR A 31 2.45 -13.42 15.20
CA THR A 31 2.64 -13.26 16.63
C THR A 31 2.63 -11.79 17.04
N ARG A 32 2.79 -10.88 16.09
CA ARG A 32 2.88 -9.43 16.35
C ARG A 32 2.44 -8.56 15.18
N ASN A 33 2.27 -7.36 15.55
CA ASN A 33 2.20 -6.04 14.98
C ASN A 33 1.46 -5.88 13.66
N SER A 34 0.40 -5.18 13.83
CA SER A 34 -0.24 -4.39 12.79
C SER A 34 -0.14 -2.93 13.21
N THR A 35 0.10 -2.04 12.27
CA THR A 35 -0.03 -0.59 12.50
C THR A 35 -1.48 -0.20 12.83
N GLY A 36 -2.43 -1.15 12.67
CA GLY A 36 -3.84 -0.82 12.59
C GLY A 36 -4.17 -0.14 11.26
N LEU A 37 -5.46 0.07 11.01
CA LEU A 37 -5.89 0.82 9.83
C LEU A 37 -5.68 2.31 10.09
N SER A 38 -4.78 2.91 9.34
CA SER A 38 -4.48 4.35 9.37
C SER A 38 -5.13 5.06 8.20
N ARG A 39 -5.49 6.32 8.40
CA ARG A 39 -5.99 7.20 7.35
C ARG A 39 -5.28 8.54 7.46
N GLU A 40 -4.60 8.95 6.41
CA GLU A 40 -3.78 10.15 6.41
C GLU A 40 -3.81 10.85 5.05
N GLN A 41 -3.72 12.17 5.09
CA GLN A 41 -3.59 12.95 3.87
C GLN A 41 -2.14 12.93 3.39
N VAL A 42 -1.94 12.49 2.17
CA VAL A 42 -0.63 12.51 1.50
C VAL A 42 -0.46 13.86 0.82
N LYS A 43 0.47 14.64 1.31
CA LYS A 43 0.68 15.99 0.78
C LYS A 43 1.34 15.98 -0.59
N SER A 44 0.94 16.95 -1.41
CA SER A 44 1.60 17.19 -2.69
C SER A 44 3.03 17.67 -2.46
N THR A 45 3.97 16.82 -2.85
CA THR A 45 5.40 17.10 -2.67
C THR A 45 6.24 16.30 -3.66
N ALA A 46 7.50 16.68 -3.81
CA ALA A 46 8.43 15.89 -4.59
C ALA A 46 8.93 14.67 -3.80
N LYS A 47 9.25 13.61 -4.49
CA LYS A 47 9.91 12.42 -3.91
C LYS A 47 11.17 12.85 -3.15
N GLY A 48 11.37 12.28 -1.97
CA GLY A 48 12.54 12.58 -1.11
C GLY A 48 12.43 13.88 -0.31
N THR A 49 11.33 14.62 -0.43
CA THR A 49 11.09 15.82 0.39
C THR A 49 10.53 15.40 1.75
N ALA A 50 11.22 15.75 2.84
CA ALA A 50 10.88 15.27 4.19
C ALA A 50 9.49 15.71 4.67
N SER A 51 8.99 16.87 4.22
CA SER A 51 7.66 17.35 4.58
C SER A 51 6.59 16.84 3.62
N GLY A 52 5.50 16.28 4.15
CA GLY A 52 4.34 15.87 3.37
C GLY A 52 4.36 14.44 2.87
N GLN A 53 5.44 13.70 3.09
CA GLN A 53 5.47 12.26 2.84
C GLN A 53 4.93 11.49 4.04
N VAL A 54 4.26 10.38 3.76
CA VAL A 54 3.79 9.45 4.79
C VAL A 54 4.74 8.27 4.83
N THR A 55 5.32 7.99 6.00
CA THR A 55 6.09 6.77 6.23
C THR A 55 5.13 5.63 6.55
N LEU A 56 5.13 4.59 5.74
CA LEU A 56 4.27 3.43 5.92
C LEU A 56 4.87 2.48 6.95
N TYR A 57 6.14 2.19 6.82
CA TYR A 57 6.97 1.50 7.82
C TYR A 57 8.45 1.77 7.54
N THR A 58 9.29 1.55 8.55
CA THR A 58 10.73 1.68 8.46
C THR A 58 11.40 0.32 8.31
N ALA A 59 12.62 0.31 7.79
CA ALA A 59 13.46 -0.89 7.82
C ALA A 59 13.56 -1.37 9.27
N ASP A 60 13.57 -2.67 9.45
CA ASP A 60 13.68 -3.35 10.74
C ASP A 60 12.41 -3.34 11.64
N ASP A 61 11.31 -2.72 11.21
CA ASP A 61 10.04 -2.83 11.93
C ASP A 61 9.43 -4.24 11.85
N TYR A 62 9.74 -4.96 10.79
CA TYR A 62 9.21 -6.30 10.53
C TYR A 62 10.33 -7.26 10.15
N ALA A 63 10.13 -8.55 10.43
CA ALA A 63 10.97 -9.62 9.92
C ALA A 63 10.89 -9.71 8.38
N ALA A 64 11.43 -10.72 7.80
CA ALA A 64 11.64 -10.86 6.36
C ALA A 64 10.41 -10.53 5.47
N ILE A 65 9.19 -10.71 5.97
CA ILE A 65 7.97 -10.49 5.19
C ILE A 65 6.98 -9.64 5.98
N ALA A 66 6.56 -8.55 5.37
CA ALA A 66 5.41 -7.75 5.77
C ALA A 66 4.35 -7.73 4.66
N TYR A 67 3.12 -7.42 5.01
CA TYR A 67 2.04 -7.20 4.06
C TYR A 67 1.59 -5.76 4.16
N LEU A 68 1.48 -5.11 3.02
CA LEU A 68 0.98 -3.76 2.89
C LEU A 68 -0.41 -3.78 2.24
N TYR A 69 -1.42 -3.32 2.96
CA TYR A 69 -2.67 -2.84 2.38
C TYR A 69 -2.56 -1.33 2.22
N VAL A 70 -2.95 -0.82 1.07
CA VAL A 70 -2.99 0.61 0.80
C VAL A 70 -4.12 0.92 -0.19
N LYS A 71 -4.82 2.02 0.04
CA LYS A 71 -5.89 2.50 -0.82
C LYS A 71 -5.83 4.02 -0.95
N ASN A 72 -5.91 4.50 -2.18
CA ASN A 72 -6.17 5.91 -2.45
C ASN A 72 -7.69 6.13 -2.38
N THR A 73 -8.15 6.88 -1.38
CA THR A 73 -9.60 7.09 -1.15
C THR A 73 -10.18 8.25 -1.94
N SER A 74 -9.38 8.95 -2.77
CA SER A 74 -9.90 9.98 -3.68
C SER A 74 -10.88 9.37 -4.69
N THR A 75 -11.90 10.12 -5.03
CA THR A 75 -12.83 9.78 -6.12
C THR A 75 -12.38 10.33 -7.48
N THR A 76 -11.30 11.10 -7.49
CA THR A 76 -10.74 11.72 -8.69
C THR A 76 -9.58 10.89 -9.21
N ALA A 77 -9.72 10.25 -10.36
CA ALA A 77 -8.69 9.37 -10.94
C ALA A 77 -7.35 10.07 -11.20
N ALA A 78 -7.36 11.41 -11.36
CA ALA A 78 -6.13 12.19 -11.53
C ALA A 78 -5.31 12.34 -10.26
N ASP A 79 -5.91 12.13 -9.09
CA ASP A 79 -5.23 12.18 -7.82
C ASP A 79 -4.40 10.92 -7.62
N LYS A 80 -3.09 11.08 -7.67
CA LYS A 80 -2.17 9.94 -7.64
C LYS A 80 -1.41 9.89 -6.33
N ILE A 81 -1.22 8.68 -5.83
CA ILE A 81 -0.30 8.38 -4.73
C ILE A 81 0.78 7.46 -5.28
N TYR A 82 2.03 7.80 -5.01
CA TYR A 82 3.18 6.97 -5.33
C TYR A 82 3.76 6.36 -4.06
N ILE A 83 4.01 5.06 -4.10
CA ILE A 83 4.72 4.32 -3.06
C ILE A 83 6.13 4.02 -3.56
N TYR A 84 7.12 4.30 -2.75
CA TYR A 84 8.52 4.08 -3.08
C TYR A 84 9.33 3.59 -1.88
N ASN A 85 10.46 2.98 -2.16
CA ASN A 85 11.44 2.61 -1.16
C ASN A 85 12.36 3.79 -0.88
N ASP A 86 12.56 4.14 0.39
CA ASP A 86 13.37 5.27 0.83
C ASP A 86 14.76 4.83 1.33
N SER A 87 15.42 3.92 0.61
CA SER A 87 16.75 3.45 1.03
C SER A 87 17.88 4.36 0.57
N THR A 88 17.73 5.03 -0.59
CA THR A 88 18.75 5.93 -1.17
C THR A 88 18.13 6.93 -2.15
N THR A 89 18.90 7.95 -2.50
CA THR A 89 18.53 8.90 -3.56
C THR A 89 18.44 8.15 -4.90
N GLY A 90 17.28 8.15 -5.53
CA GLY A 90 17.08 7.52 -6.82
C GLY A 90 16.22 6.26 -6.81
N ASP A 91 15.71 5.84 -5.65
CA ASP A 91 14.87 4.67 -5.52
C ASP A 91 13.66 4.67 -6.45
N PRO A 92 13.37 3.54 -7.08
CA PRO A 92 12.27 3.44 -8.02
C PRO A 92 10.92 3.63 -7.31
N ILE A 93 9.98 4.23 -8.00
CA ILE A 93 8.58 4.17 -7.63
C ILE A 93 8.13 2.73 -7.86
N TRP A 94 7.64 2.08 -6.80
CA TRP A 94 7.18 0.71 -6.89
C TRP A 94 5.73 0.61 -7.34
N MET A 95 4.93 1.58 -6.91
CA MET A 95 3.50 1.51 -7.11
C MET A 95 2.94 2.91 -7.33
N GLN A 96 2.00 3.02 -8.25
CA GLN A 96 1.16 4.18 -8.46
C GLN A 96 -0.31 3.78 -8.25
N LEU A 97 -0.99 4.52 -7.40
CA LEU A 97 -2.41 4.36 -7.14
C LEU A 97 -3.15 5.61 -7.62
N ALA A 98 -4.01 5.48 -8.60
CA ALA A 98 -4.97 6.51 -8.97
C ALA A 98 -6.10 6.60 -7.93
N GLY A 99 -6.93 7.63 -7.99
CA GLY A 99 -8.06 7.74 -7.07
C GLY A 99 -9.00 6.53 -7.19
N GLY A 100 -9.30 5.92 -6.07
CA GLY A 100 -10.09 4.70 -5.95
C GLY A 100 -9.29 3.40 -6.00
N ASP A 101 -8.03 3.42 -6.46
CA ASP A 101 -7.19 2.23 -6.52
C ASP A 101 -6.77 1.74 -5.14
N PHE A 102 -6.55 0.44 -5.04
CA PHE A 102 -5.98 -0.19 -3.86
C PHE A 102 -4.97 -1.28 -4.23
N ALA A 103 -4.14 -1.63 -3.27
CA ALA A 103 -3.24 -2.77 -3.37
C ALA A 103 -3.18 -3.53 -2.04
N LEU A 104 -2.94 -4.83 -2.13
CA LEU A 104 -2.58 -5.69 -1.03
C LEU A 104 -1.43 -6.57 -1.49
N VAL A 105 -0.25 -6.32 -0.97
CA VAL A 105 0.97 -6.94 -1.48
C VAL A 105 1.89 -7.42 -0.35
N PRO A 106 2.55 -8.56 -0.52
CA PRO A 106 3.67 -8.93 0.33
C PRO A 106 4.87 -8.03 0.03
N MET A 107 5.55 -7.60 1.08
CA MET A 107 6.69 -6.70 0.99
C MET A 107 7.86 -7.27 1.80
N HIS A 108 9.07 -6.86 1.46
CA HIS A 108 10.25 -7.20 2.24
C HIS A 108 10.38 -6.26 3.44
N GLY A 109 10.44 -6.81 4.64
CA GLY A 109 10.41 -6.04 5.89
C GLY A 109 11.62 -5.14 6.14
N ASP A 110 12.75 -5.39 5.47
CA ASP A 110 14.01 -4.64 5.64
C ASP A 110 14.09 -3.33 4.83
N LYS A 111 12.98 -2.89 4.25
CA LYS A 111 12.92 -1.67 3.44
C LYS A 111 12.00 -0.63 4.07
N THR A 112 12.44 0.61 4.08
CA THR A 112 11.58 1.73 4.45
C THR A 112 10.68 2.10 3.28
N LEU A 113 9.37 2.07 3.49
CA LEU A 113 8.40 2.50 2.48
C LEU A 113 7.76 3.81 2.85
N LYS A 114 7.68 4.68 1.85
CA LYS A 114 7.02 5.98 1.94
C LYS A 114 6.04 6.20 0.81
N ALA A 115 5.08 7.09 1.06
CA ALA A 115 4.11 7.55 0.08
C ALA A 115 4.21 9.06 -0.12
N TYR A 116 3.98 9.52 -1.35
CA TYR A 116 3.85 10.94 -1.68
C TYR A 116 2.86 11.15 -2.83
N ALA A 117 2.36 12.38 -2.97
CA ALA A 117 1.48 12.77 -4.07
C ALA A 117 2.21 13.76 -4.99
N PRO A 118 2.36 13.50 -6.30
CA PRO A 118 3.26 14.27 -7.15
C PRO A 118 2.66 15.56 -7.73
N ASN A 119 1.35 15.71 -7.77
CA ASN A 119 0.72 16.63 -8.73
C ASN A 119 -0.26 17.65 -8.15
N GLY A 120 0.08 18.31 -7.05
CA GLY A 120 -0.72 19.44 -6.58
C GLY A 120 -2.07 19.08 -5.94
N SER A 121 -2.38 17.81 -5.79
CA SER A 121 -3.50 17.31 -4.99
C SER A 121 -2.98 16.66 -3.71
N ASP A 122 -3.78 16.75 -2.65
CA ASP A 122 -3.49 16.15 -1.36
C ASP A 122 -4.49 14.99 -1.10
N PRO A 123 -4.37 13.85 -1.79
CA PRO A 123 -5.29 12.74 -1.63
C PRO A 123 -5.19 12.12 -0.24
N THR A 124 -6.29 11.56 0.23
CA THR A 124 -6.29 10.76 1.45
C THR A 124 -5.97 9.32 1.14
N MET A 125 -5.01 8.79 1.87
CA MET A 125 -4.62 7.39 1.82
C MET A 125 -5.13 6.66 3.05
N GLU A 126 -5.61 5.46 2.85
CA GLU A 126 -5.93 4.48 3.87
C GLU A 126 -4.92 3.34 3.75
N TRP A 127 -4.31 2.95 4.86
CA TRP A 127 -3.26 1.93 4.80
C TRP A 127 -3.11 1.16 6.10
N MET A 128 -2.56 -0.04 5.99
CA MET A 128 -2.21 -0.89 7.11
C MET A 128 -1.02 -1.75 6.72
N VAL A 129 -0.07 -1.87 7.63
CA VAL A 129 1.02 -2.84 7.51
C VAL A 129 0.85 -3.89 8.60
N PHE A 130 1.07 -5.14 8.25
CA PHE A 130 1.05 -6.24 9.19
C PHE A 130 2.07 -7.30 8.80
N GLY A 131 2.67 -7.92 9.77
CA GLY A 131 3.72 -8.90 9.55
C GLY A 131 4.22 -9.52 10.83
N THR A 132 5.29 -10.27 10.73
CA THR A 132 6.01 -10.80 11.89
C THR A 132 7.04 -9.78 12.34
N ASP A 133 7.08 -9.49 13.62
CA ASP A 133 8.11 -8.65 14.24
C ASP A 133 9.51 -9.23 14.01
N GLN A 134 10.51 -8.35 14.00
CA GLN A 134 11.92 -8.73 14.01
C GLN A 134 12.37 -9.30 15.34
#